data_52e8c0159046a8e3ba7630a4e5a3b412
#
_entry.id   52e8c0159046a8e3ba7630a4e5a3b412
#
_cell.length_a   1.000
_cell.length_b   1.000
_cell.length_c   1.000
_cell.angle_alpha   90.00
_cell.angle_beta   90.00
_cell.angle_gamma   90.00
#
_symmetry.space_group_name_H-M   'P 1'
#
loop_
_entity.id
_entity.type
_entity.pdbx_description
1 polymer ?
#
loop_
_entity_poly.entity_id
_entity_poly.type
_entity_poly.pdbx_seq_one_letter_code
_entity_poly.pdbx_strand_id
1 'polypeptide(L)'
;WDTSAKTVGTDRAVALSGISGANKVPTVGMQVITSETDRHLIVLGADPLSGGSRTGAIDPMFIAFSDQENALEFEPTATNSAGSLRLSSGSQIVGGIKARQEILIWTDTSLYSMNFIGPPLTFAVNLINEGAGLIGPKAFVNSSKGVFFMSKQGFYFYNGAIQKIPCTVQEHV
;
A
#
# COMPACT_ATOMS: atom_id res chain seq x y z
N TRP A 1 -15.59 7.91 3.94
CA TRP A 1 -17.00 7.74 4.37
C TRP A 1 -17.68 9.10 4.30
N ASP A 2 -18.55 9.28 3.30
CA ASP A 2 -19.36 10.49 3.20
C ASP A 2 -20.75 10.20 3.75
N THR A 3 -21.01 10.70 4.94
CA THR A 3 -22.31 10.55 5.61
C THR A 3 -23.36 11.55 5.11
N SER A 4 -22.94 12.59 4.38
CA SER A 4 -23.84 13.64 3.89
C SER A 4 -24.57 13.24 2.60
N ALA A 5 -23.99 12.33 1.82
CA ALA A 5 -24.52 11.90 0.53
C ALA A 5 -25.51 10.73 0.62
N LYS A 6 -25.76 10.18 1.83
CA LYS A 6 -26.50 8.93 2.00
C LYS A 6 -27.57 8.99 3.07
N THR A 7 -28.72 8.42 2.74
CA THR A 7 -29.84 8.28 3.68
C THR A 7 -29.52 7.17 4.70
N VAL A 8 -29.64 7.50 5.98
CA VAL A 8 -29.45 6.55 7.08
C VAL A 8 -30.42 5.36 6.90
N GLY A 9 -29.86 4.17 6.74
CA GLY A 9 -30.60 2.92 6.67
C GLY A 9 -30.64 2.23 5.30
N THR A 10 -30.32 2.93 4.19
CA THR A 10 -30.36 2.35 2.84
C THR A 10 -28.97 2.15 2.23
N ASP A 11 -28.09 3.14 2.31
CA ASP A 11 -26.75 3.07 1.69
C ASP A 11 -25.69 3.54 2.68
N ARG A 12 -24.93 2.61 3.25
CA ARG A 12 -23.92 2.90 4.26
C ARG A 12 -22.51 3.12 3.71
N ALA A 13 -22.28 2.70 2.48
CA ALA A 13 -20.99 2.87 1.79
C ALA A 13 -21.22 3.04 0.30
N VAL A 14 -20.39 3.87 -0.33
CA VAL A 14 -20.33 4.05 -1.77
C VAL A 14 -18.93 3.70 -2.22
N ALA A 15 -18.79 3.10 -3.41
CA ALA A 15 -17.48 2.97 -4.03
C ALA A 15 -16.86 4.36 -4.22
N LEU A 16 -15.59 4.49 -3.93
CA LEU A 16 -14.87 5.77 -4.04
C LEU A 16 -14.99 6.37 -5.46
N SER A 17 -14.96 5.50 -6.47
CA SER A 17 -15.17 5.86 -7.88
C SER A 17 -16.58 6.37 -8.21
N GLY A 18 -17.56 6.14 -7.35
CA GLY A 18 -18.94 6.63 -7.50
C GLY A 18 -19.20 7.98 -6.83
N ILE A 19 -18.21 8.58 -6.18
CA ILE A 19 -18.32 9.89 -5.56
C ILE A 19 -18.16 10.99 -6.62
N SER A 20 -18.96 12.05 -6.53
CA SER A 20 -18.84 13.20 -7.44
C SER A 20 -17.44 13.83 -7.31
N GLY A 21 -16.77 14.07 -8.45
CA GLY A 21 -15.41 14.59 -8.50
C GLY A 21 -14.32 13.50 -8.46
N ALA A 22 -14.68 12.22 -8.40
CA ALA A 22 -13.72 11.12 -8.49
C ALA A 22 -13.10 11.07 -9.90
N ASN A 23 -11.77 11.15 -9.96
CA ASN A 23 -11.01 11.12 -11.21
C ASN A 23 -9.98 9.98 -11.17
N LYS A 24 -10.17 9.00 -12.06
CA LYS A 24 -9.29 7.83 -12.21
C LYS A 24 -8.99 7.08 -10.90
N VAL A 25 -9.92 7.12 -9.97
CA VAL A 25 -9.82 6.35 -8.72
C VAL A 25 -9.76 4.85 -9.04
N PRO A 26 -8.89 4.06 -8.38
CA PRO A 26 -8.87 2.61 -8.53
C PRO A 26 -10.25 1.99 -8.27
N THR A 27 -10.68 1.09 -9.15
CA THR A 27 -11.97 0.41 -9.05
C THR A 27 -11.86 -0.90 -8.27
N VAL A 28 -10.64 -1.45 -8.22
CA VAL A 28 -10.28 -2.64 -7.46
C VAL A 28 -8.94 -2.43 -6.77
N GLY A 29 -8.72 -3.11 -5.65
CA GLY A 29 -7.47 -3.06 -4.91
C GLY A 29 -7.46 -4.10 -3.80
N MET A 30 -6.27 -4.50 -3.36
CA MET A 30 -6.09 -5.50 -2.31
C MET A 30 -6.11 -4.88 -0.91
N GLN A 31 -5.47 -3.72 -0.75
CA GLN A 31 -5.38 -3.00 0.52
C GLN A 31 -5.29 -1.49 0.29
N VAL A 32 -5.86 -0.73 1.20
CA VAL A 32 -5.76 0.74 1.23
C VAL A 32 -4.97 1.17 2.46
N ILE A 33 -4.05 2.10 2.26
CA ILE A 33 -3.25 2.72 3.33
C ILE A 33 -3.39 4.23 3.20
N THR A 34 -3.55 4.92 4.31
CA THR A 34 -3.50 6.38 4.38
C THR A 34 -2.12 6.82 4.88
N SER A 35 -1.49 7.75 4.17
CA SER A 35 -0.31 8.44 4.66
C SER A 35 -0.75 9.73 5.36
N GLU A 36 -0.89 9.69 6.69
CA GLU A 36 -1.35 10.84 7.47
C GLU A 36 -0.38 12.02 7.40
N THR A 37 0.91 11.73 7.32
CA THR A 37 1.96 12.76 7.24
C THR A 37 1.94 13.48 5.90
N ASP A 38 1.80 12.71 4.82
CA ASP A 38 1.93 13.21 3.44
C ASP A 38 0.56 13.39 2.79
N ARG A 39 -0.50 12.98 3.49
CA ARG A 39 -1.93 13.16 3.13
C ARG A 39 -2.30 12.58 1.77
N HIS A 40 -1.83 11.38 1.50
CA HIS A 40 -2.17 10.58 0.31
C HIS A 40 -2.98 9.34 0.68
N LEU A 41 -3.88 8.96 -0.21
CA LEU A 41 -4.52 7.65 -0.20
C LEU A 41 -3.74 6.73 -1.14
N ILE A 42 -3.29 5.58 -0.63
CA ILE A 42 -2.46 4.63 -1.35
C ILE A 42 -3.22 3.31 -1.46
N VAL A 43 -3.33 2.80 -2.68
CA VAL A 43 -4.00 1.53 -2.98
C VAL A 43 -2.97 0.53 -3.48
N LEU A 44 -2.80 -0.56 -2.73
CA LEU A 44 -1.91 -1.67 -3.06
C LEU A 44 -2.66 -2.71 -3.89
N GLY A 45 -2.01 -3.26 -4.90
CA GLY A 45 -2.63 -4.22 -5.81
C GLY A 45 -3.79 -3.59 -6.59
N ALA A 46 -3.63 -2.36 -7.05
CA ALA A 46 -4.66 -1.62 -7.76
C ALA A 46 -4.75 -2.02 -9.24
N ASP A 47 -5.84 -1.63 -9.89
CA ASP A 47 -5.97 -1.70 -11.33
C ASP A 47 -5.19 -0.57 -12.02
N PRO A 48 -4.33 -0.87 -12.99
CA PRO A 48 -3.58 0.15 -13.73
C PRO A 48 -4.47 0.97 -14.66
N LEU A 49 -3.94 2.12 -15.08
CA LEU A 49 -4.53 2.92 -16.16
C LEU A 49 -4.09 2.37 -17.53
N SER A 50 -5.05 2.23 -18.44
CA SER A 50 -4.82 1.87 -19.84
C SER A 50 -5.76 2.67 -20.74
N GLY A 51 -5.22 3.36 -21.74
CA GLY A 51 -6.01 4.20 -22.63
C GLY A 51 -6.80 5.29 -21.91
N GLY A 52 -6.28 5.81 -20.80
CA GLY A 52 -6.93 6.85 -20.00
C GLY A 52 -8.08 6.37 -19.09
N SER A 53 -8.26 5.07 -18.94
CA SER A 53 -9.25 4.49 -18.03
C SER A 53 -8.65 3.40 -17.15
N ARG A 54 -9.25 3.16 -15.98
CA ARG A 54 -8.87 2.03 -15.14
C ARG A 54 -9.28 0.71 -15.81
N THR A 55 -8.41 -0.29 -15.72
CA THR A 55 -8.63 -1.57 -16.39
C THR A 55 -9.71 -2.44 -15.74
N GLY A 56 -10.01 -2.18 -14.45
CA GLY A 56 -10.90 -3.00 -13.64
C GLY A 56 -10.30 -4.35 -13.24
N ALA A 57 -9.08 -4.66 -13.66
CA ALA A 57 -8.37 -5.90 -13.34
C ALA A 57 -7.19 -5.59 -12.39
N ILE A 58 -7.11 -6.32 -11.29
CA ILE A 58 -6.03 -6.20 -10.32
C ILE A 58 -4.68 -6.51 -11.00
N ASP A 59 -3.71 -5.60 -10.91
CA ASP A 59 -2.29 -5.94 -11.03
C ASP A 59 -1.75 -6.11 -9.61
N PRO A 60 -1.39 -7.33 -9.20
CA PRO A 60 -1.04 -7.62 -7.82
C PRO A 60 0.28 -6.96 -7.35
N MET A 61 1.06 -6.38 -8.27
CA MET A 61 2.31 -5.66 -7.96
C MET A 61 2.20 -4.15 -8.14
N PHE A 62 1.01 -3.66 -8.52
CA PHE A 62 0.79 -2.25 -8.84
C PHE A 62 0.33 -1.47 -7.61
N ILE A 63 0.84 -0.26 -7.47
CA ILE A 63 0.50 0.68 -6.39
C ILE A 63 0.01 1.95 -7.05
N ALA A 64 -1.17 2.41 -6.66
CA ALA A 64 -1.69 3.72 -7.05
C ALA A 64 -1.78 4.63 -5.82
N PHE A 65 -1.48 5.91 -5.98
CA PHE A 65 -1.63 6.89 -4.91
C PHE A 65 -2.32 8.15 -5.43
N SER A 66 -3.15 8.71 -4.56
CA SER A 66 -3.94 9.91 -4.86
C SER A 66 -3.05 11.16 -4.92
N ASP A 67 -3.63 12.27 -5.36
CA ASP A 67 -3.06 13.58 -5.11
C ASP A 67 -3.04 13.91 -3.61
N GLN A 68 -2.16 14.83 -3.23
CA GLN A 68 -2.03 15.28 -1.85
C GLN A 68 -3.32 15.99 -1.40
N GLU A 69 -3.83 15.62 -0.22
CA GLU A 69 -5.09 16.14 0.35
C GLU A 69 -6.36 15.86 -0.48
N ASN A 70 -6.25 15.16 -1.60
CA ASN A 70 -7.38 14.84 -2.47
C ASN A 70 -7.46 13.34 -2.77
N ALA A 71 -8.21 12.63 -1.95
CA ALA A 71 -8.41 11.18 -2.08
C ALA A 71 -9.25 10.76 -3.30
N LEU A 72 -9.79 11.72 -4.06
CA LEU A 72 -10.60 11.46 -5.25
C LEU A 72 -9.83 11.65 -6.56
N GLU A 73 -8.62 12.18 -6.51
CA GLU A 73 -7.79 12.45 -7.69
C GLU A 73 -6.66 11.45 -7.81
N PHE A 74 -6.70 10.60 -8.82
CA PHE A 74 -5.68 9.59 -9.12
C PHE A 74 -5.13 9.68 -10.55
N GLU A 75 -5.50 10.71 -11.31
CA GLU A 75 -4.92 10.95 -12.63
C GLU A 75 -3.59 11.69 -12.47
N PRO A 76 -2.45 11.11 -12.91
CA PRO A 76 -1.17 11.79 -12.87
C PRO A 76 -1.16 12.95 -13.85
N THR A 77 -0.85 14.15 -13.38
CA THR A 77 -0.68 15.35 -14.21
C THR A 77 0.65 16.03 -13.87
N ALA A 78 1.06 16.99 -14.69
CA ALA A 78 2.29 17.76 -14.44
C ALA A 78 2.21 18.65 -13.20
N THR A 79 1.02 18.88 -12.64
CA THR A 79 0.78 19.86 -11.57
C THR A 79 0.28 19.23 -10.27
N ASN A 80 -0.03 17.92 -10.25
CA ASN A 80 -0.45 17.20 -9.05
C ASN A 80 0.58 16.16 -8.62
N SER A 81 0.34 15.56 -7.47
CA SER A 81 1.20 14.53 -6.88
C SER A 81 0.64 13.11 -7.02
N ALA A 82 -0.49 12.94 -7.72
CA ALA A 82 -1.05 11.63 -8.02
C ALA A 82 -0.11 10.80 -8.90
N GLY A 83 -0.11 9.49 -8.71
CA GLY A 83 0.76 8.65 -9.50
C GLY A 83 0.60 7.16 -9.23
N SER A 84 1.55 6.42 -9.76
CA SER A 84 1.59 4.98 -9.58
C SER A 84 3.01 4.44 -9.66
N LEU A 85 3.22 3.29 -9.04
CA LEU A 85 4.47 2.54 -9.03
C LEU A 85 4.16 1.06 -9.23
N ARG A 86 5.11 0.32 -9.75
CA ARG A 86 5.03 -1.15 -9.83
C ARG A 86 6.27 -1.76 -9.21
N LEU A 87 6.07 -2.70 -8.29
CA LEU A 87 7.16 -3.43 -7.65
C LEU A 87 7.78 -4.43 -8.63
N SER A 88 9.07 -4.68 -8.50
CA SER A 88 9.86 -5.51 -9.43
C SER A 88 10.17 -6.91 -8.90
N SER A 89 10.17 -7.13 -7.58
CA SER A 89 10.51 -8.43 -6.97
C SER A 89 9.31 -9.00 -6.22
N GLY A 90 8.95 -10.23 -6.55
CA GLY A 90 7.77 -10.94 -6.08
C GLY A 90 6.74 -11.17 -7.17
N SER A 91 5.65 -11.84 -6.82
CA SER A 91 4.53 -12.09 -7.72
C SER A 91 3.26 -11.32 -7.32
N GLN A 92 3.14 -11.02 -6.04
CA GLN A 92 2.01 -10.26 -5.49
C GLN A 92 2.39 -9.52 -4.22
N ILE A 93 1.78 -8.37 -4.02
CA ILE A 93 1.79 -7.68 -2.73
C ILE A 93 0.92 -8.51 -1.76
N VAL A 94 1.45 -8.81 -0.58
CA VAL A 94 0.71 -9.56 0.45
C VAL A 94 0.13 -8.62 1.50
N GLY A 95 0.81 -7.52 1.79
CA GLY A 95 0.32 -6.52 2.71
C GLY A 95 1.26 -5.33 2.87
N GLY A 96 0.76 -4.28 3.49
CA GLY A 96 1.55 -3.10 3.80
C GLY A 96 1.09 -2.42 5.07
N ILE A 97 1.97 -1.65 5.67
CA ILE A 97 1.69 -0.89 6.89
C ILE A 97 2.44 0.44 6.89
N LYS A 98 1.80 1.48 7.41
CA LYS A 98 2.48 2.73 7.74
C LYS A 98 3.34 2.51 9.00
N ALA A 99 4.65 2.53 8.82
CA ALA A 99 5.64 2.58 9.88
C ALA A 99 5.88 4.06 10.30
N ARG A 100 6.88 4.30 11.14
CA ARG A 100 7.11 5.64 11.72
C ARG A 100 7.37 6.73 10.67
N GLN A 101 8.22 6.47 9.68
CA GLN A 101 8.64 7.45 8.67
C GLN A 101 8.46 6.96 7.23
N GLU A 102 8.06 5.72 7.05
CA GLU A 102 7.96 5.05 5.77
C GLU A 102 6.73 4.13 5.74
N ILE A 103 6.37 3.69 4.57
CA ILE A 103 5.37 2.64 4.38
C ILE A 103 6.13 1.37 4.01
N LEU A 104 5.98 0.33 4.82
CA LEU A 104 6.52 -0.98 4.52
C LEU A 104 5.52 -1.77 3.69
N ILE A 105 6.01 -2.35 2.61
CA ILE A 105 5.20 -3.13 1.68
C ILE A 105 5.88 -4.47 1.47
N TRP A 106 5.16 -5.54 1.77
CA TRP A 106 5.64 -6.91 1.56
C TRP A 106 5.00 -7.51 0.33
N THR A 107 5.85 -8.13 -0.47
CA THR A 107 5.41 -9.12 -1.44
C THR A 107 5.50 -10.53 -0.83
N ASP A 108 5.15 -11.52 -1.61
CA ASP A 108 5.31 -12.94 -1.24
C ASP A 108 6.78 -13.37 -1.04
N THR A 109 7.75 -12.58 -1.53
CA THR A 109 9.18 -12.87 -1.44
C THR A 109 10.03 -11.76 -0.82
N SER A 110 9.59 -10.52 -0.85
CA SER A 110 10.45 -9.37 -0.59
C SER A 110 9.78 -8.33 0.30
N LEU A 111 10.62 -7.51 0.94
CA LEU A 111 10.19 -6.32 1.71
C LEU A 111 10.69 -5.05 1.02
N TYR A 112 9.78 -4.11 0.85
CA TYR A 112 10.03 -2.78 0.31
C TYR A 112 9.74 -1.68 1.33
N SER A 113 10.47 -0.59 1.22
CA SER A 113 10.19 0.69 1.87
C SER A 113 9.71 1.69 0.82
N MET A 114 8.58 2.32 1.07
CA MET A 114 8.03 3.39 0.25
C MET A 114 8.08 4.69 1.05
N ASN A 115 8.76 5.69 0.51
CA ASN A 115 9.00 6.97 1.17
C ASN A 115 8.48 8.12 0.31
N PHE A 116 7.89 9.11 0.96
CA PHE A 116 7.56 10.37 0.31
C PHE A 116 8.84 11.17 0.06
N ILE A 117 9.07 11.54 -1.20
CA ILE A 117 10.25 12.29 -1.64
C ILE A 117 9.89 13.65 -2.24
N GLY A 118 8.60 13.90 -2.43
CA GLY A 118 8.09 15.13 -3.05
C GLY A 118 8.19 15.13 -4.58
N PRO A 119 7.66 16.20 -5.18
CA PRO A 119 7.65 16.35 -6.64
C PRO A 119 9.08 16.28 -7.25
N PRO A 120 9.23 15.75 -8.48
CA PRO A 120 8.16 15.30 -9.39
C PRO A 120 7.71 13.84 -9.20
N LEU A 121 8.38 13.07 -8.38
CA LEU A 121 8.13 11.62 -8.29
C LEU A 121 7.16 11.22 -7.18
N THR A 122 6.88 12.14 -6.25
CA THR A 122 6.02 11.96 -5.08
C THR A 122 6.52 10.88 -4.11
N PHE A 123 6.60 9.63 -4.54
CA PHE A 123 7.10 8.51 -3.75
C PHE A 123 8.25 7.80 -4.44
N ALA A 124 9.20 7.33 -3.63
CA ALA A 124 10.23 6.38 -4.03
C ALA A 124 10.02 5.05 -3.30
N VAL A 125 10.31 3.95 -3.99
CA VAL A 125 10.27 2.61 -3.44
C VAL A 125 11.66 2.00 -3.49
N ASN A 126 12.12 1.51 -2.35
CA ASN A 126 13.42 0.85 -2.20
C ASN A 126 13.21 -0.60 -1.76
N LEU A 127 13.88 -1.53 -2.42
CA LEU A 127 13.94 -2.92 -1.99
C LEU A 127 14.86 -3.01 -0.76
N ILE A 128 14.32 -3.44 0.37
CA ILE A 128 15.07 -3.60 1.62
C ILE A 128 15.71 -4.98 1.68
N ASN A 129 14.95 -6.02 1.35
CA ASN A 129 15.43 -7.40 1.43
C ASN A 129 14.65 -8.32 0.50
N GLU A 130 15.38 -9.18 -0.21
CA GLU A 130 14.84 -10.32 -0.93
C GLU A 130 14.87 -11.56 -0.01
N GLY A 131 13.78 -12.28 0.05
CA GLY A 131 13.62 -13.44 0.95
C GLY A 131 12.92 -13.14 2.28
N ALA A 132 12.61 -11.87 2.57
CA ALA A 132 11.83 -11.45 3.75
C ALA A 132 10.35 -11.14 3.38
N GLY A 133 9.77 -11.91 2.47
CA GLY A 133 8.37 -11.80 2.11
C GLY A 133 7.43 -12.17 3.26
N LEU A 134 6.20 -11.67 3.23
CA LEU A 134 5.21 -11.90 4.26
C LEU A 134 4.49 -13.24 4.06
N ILE A 135 4.27 -13.98 5.15
CA ILE A 135 3.58 -15.28 5.07
C ILE A 135 2.07 -15.14 4.87
N GLY A 136 1.48 -14.00 5.24
CA GLY A 136 0.05 -13.74 5.08
C GLY A 136 -0.33 -12.28 5.34
N PRO A 137 -1.51 -11.82 4.89
CA PRO A 137 -1.86 -10.40 4.84
C PRO A 137 -1.86 -9.64 6.16
N LYS A 138 -1.91 -10.34 7.29
CA LYS A 138 -1.92 -9.75 8.64
C LYS A 138 -0.77 -10.26 9.52
N ALA A 139 0.24 -10.87 8.92
CA ALA A 139 1.37 -11.45 9.64
C ALA A 139 2.42 -10.39 10.04
N PHE A 140 1.98 -9.20 10.41
CA PHE A 140 2.82 -8.13 10.92
C PHE A 140 2.12 -7.34 12.03
N VAL A 141 2.90 -6.70 12.88
CA VAL A 141 2.42 -5.78 13.92
C VAL A 141 3.39 -4.61 14.07
N ASN A 142 2.83 -3.40 14.11
CA ASN A 142 3.61 -2.19 14.38
C ASN A 142 3.69 -1.95 15.89
N SER A 143 4.87 -1.59 16.36
CA SER A 143 5.14 -1.21 17.73
C SER A 143 5.90 0.11 17.79
N SER A 144 6.01 0.71 18.98
CA SER A 144 6.79 1.93 19.18
C SER A 144 8.29 1.79 18.86
N LYS A 145 8.81 0.56 18.81
CA LYS A 145 10.22 0.26 18.53
C LYS A 145 10.49 -0.12 17.08
N GLY A 146 9.48 -0.53 16.33
CA GLY A 146 9.58 -1.01 14.96
C GLY A 146 8.48 -2.00 14.62
N VAL A 147 8.60 -2.66 13.51
CA VAL A 147 7.61 -3.60 12.98
C VAL A 147 8.10 -5.03 13.12
N PHE A 148 7.30 -5.87 13.77
CA PHE A 148 7.50 -7.32 13.81
C PHE A 148 6.71 -7.95 12.68
N PHE A 149 7.28 -8.93 12.00
CA PHE A 149 6.57 -9.66 10.94
C PHE A 149 7.03 -11.10 10.83
N MET A 150 6.17 -11.92 10.22
CA MET A 150 6.43 -13.34 10.00
C MET A 150 6.58 -13.62 8.51
N SER A 151 7.71 -14.21 8.17
CA SER A 151 8.02 -14.74 6.84
C SER A 151 8.01 -16.27 6.86
N LYS A 152 8.02 -16.88 5.69
CA LYS A 152 8.25 -18.34 5.54
C LYS A 152 9.55 -18.81 6.18
N GLN A 153 10.53 -17.92 6.34
CA GLN A 153 11.86 -18.22 6.90
C GLN A 153 11.97 -17.93 8.40
N GLY A 154 10.89 -17.49 9.06
CA GLY A 154 10.84 -17.20 10.48
C GLY A 154 10.33 -15.82 10.84
N PHE A 155 10.61 -15.41 12.07
CA PHE A 155 10.20 -14.12 12.61
C PHE A 155 11.28 -13.07 12.42
N TYR A 156 10.84 -11.87 12.10
CA TYR A 156 11.72 -10.73 11.84
C TYR A 156 11.26 -9.48 12.57
N PHE A 157 12.22 -8.64 12.86
CA PHE A 157 12.01 -7.30 13.39
C PHE A 157 12.67 -6.27 12.45
N TYR A 158 11.95 -5.18 12.18
CA TYR A 158 12.43 -4.09 11.35
C TYR A 158 12.32 -2.77 12.10
N ASN A 159 13.44 -2.04 12.20
CA ASN A 159 13.53 -0.70 12.79
C ASN A 159 14.44 0.24 11.98
N GLY A 160 14.46 0.05 10.65
CA GLY A 160 15.43 0.65 9.73
C GLY A 160 16.43 -0.38 9.21
N ALA A 161 16.57 -1.50 9.91
CA ALA A 161 17.32 -2.68 9.47
C ALA A 161 16.54 -3.95 9.81
N ILE A 162 16.65 -4.98 8.97
CA ILE A 162 16.04 -6.28 9.22
C ILE A 162 16.90 -7.08 10.20
N GLN A 163 16.25 -7.62 11.23
CA GLN A 163 16.84 -8.53 12.20
C GLN A 163 16.00 -9.80 12.29
N LYS A 164 16.61 -10.95 12.09
CA LYS A 164 15.93 -12.23 12.31
C LYS A 164 15.86 -12.51 13.81
N ILE A 165 14.65 -12.79 14.29
CA ILE A 165 14.42 -13.16 15.70
C ILE A 165 14.62 -14.67 15.83
N PRO A 166 15.55 -15.15 16.69
CA PRO A 166 15.71 -16.57 16.91
C PRO A 166 14.44 -17.14 17.57
N CYS A 167 13.94 -18.22 17.00
CA CYS A 167 12.78 -18.95 17.52
C CYS A 167 13.16 -20.41 17.69
N THR A 168 13.19 -20.90 18.93
CA THR A 168 13.57 -22.27 19.27
C THR A 168 12.52 -23.31 18.86
N VAL A 169 11.31 -22.89 18.58
CA VAL A 169 10.19 -23.76 18.16
C VAL A 169 9.83 -23.62 16.68
N GLN A 170 10.66 -22.94 15.90
CA GLN A 170 10.38 -22.69 14.48
C GLN A 170 10.21 -23.98 13.66
N GLU A 171 10.90 -25.05 14.04
CA GLU A 171 10.81 -26.35 13.35
C GLU A 171 9.52 -27.14 13.68
N HIS A 172 8.72 -26.63 14.64
CA HIS A 172 7.50 -27.31 15.11
C HIS A 172 6.22 -26.53 14.75
N VAL A 173 6.33 -25.45 13.96
CA VAL A 173 5.21 -24.59 13.55
C VAL A 173 4.89 -24.74 12.08
#